data_5b26db5b7120836fc1cb18ca3f7d0da1
#
_entry.id   5b26db5b7120836fc1cb18ca3f7d0da1
#
_cell.length_a   1.000
_cell.length_b   1.000
_cell.length_c   1.000
_cell.angle_alpha   90.00
_cell.angle_beta   90.00
_cell.angle_gamma   90.00
#
_symmetry.space_group_name_H-M   'P 1'
#
loop_
_entity.id
_entity.type
_entity.pdbx_description
1 polymer ?
#
loop_
_entity_poly.entity_id
_entity_poly.type
_entity_poly.pdbx_seq_one_letter_code
_entity_poly.pdbx_strand_id
1 'polypeptide(L)'
;MFLLCAFIYVTLSTSKRRDSELSSNLTKANSKITTTNTNLAKTNTVLENRKPIIVDSTAQGTVNWDTNNFLKSGVTYAFVVTVSSNLNSENYKQEISCALNSVNMGSNGNYYKLTSTFMGKCSKGDKIHITSFKNGGSWTLFATRAIFIPVS
;
A
#
# COMPACT_ATOMS: atom_id res chain seq x y z
N MET A 1 3.16 16.47 -75.16
CA MET A 1 4.23 15.89 -74.29
C MET A 1 4.50 16.77 -73.02
N PHE A 2 4.61 18.06 -73.12
CA PHE A 2 4.86 18.96 -71.98
C PHE A 2 3.78 18.91 -70.85
N LEU A 3 2.51 18.90 -71.21
CA LEU A 3 1.41 18.84 -70.21
C LEU A 3 1.42 17.58 -69.39
N LEU A 4 1.78 16.42 -69.95
CA LEU A 4 1.85 15.14 -69.22
C LEU A 4 3.01 15.15 -68.22
N CYS A 5 4.17 15.66 -68.61
CA CYS A 5 5.34 15.78 -67.76
C CYS A 5 5.08 16.75 -66.55
N ALA A 6 4.40 17.85 -66.79
CA ALA A 6 4.01 18.82 -65.74
C ALA A 6 3.02 18.18 -64.73
N PHE A 7 2.04 17.41 -65.21
CA PHE A 7 1.09 16.73 -64.36
C PHE A 7 1.77 15.65 -63.50
N ILE A 8 2.67 14.84 -64.06
CA ILE A 8 3.45 13.83 -63.33
C ILE A 8 4.33 14.51 -62.26
N TYR A 9 4.97 15.62 -62.59
CA TYR A 9 5.80 16.36 -61.66
C TYR A 9 5.00 16.91 -60.46
N VAL A 10 3.83 17.50 -60.72
CA VAL A 10 2.94 18.00 -59.66
C VAL A 10 2.43 16.88 -58.76
N THR A 11 2.02 15.77 -59.34
CA THR A 11 1.54 14.63 -58.53
C THR A 11 2.64 14.01 -57.69
N LEU A 12 3.85 13.84 -58.21
CA LEU A 12 5.01 13.34 -57.48
C LEU A 12 5.44 14.29 -56.34
N SER A 13 5.42 15.61 -56.60
CA SER A 13 5.80 16.59 -55.56
C SER A 13 4.78 16.68 -54.42
N THR A 14 3.48 16.55 -54.73
CA THR A 14 2.41 16.49 -53.71
C THR A 14 2.43 15.19 -52.94
N SER A 15 2.75 14.04 -53.56
CA SER A 15 2.93 12.78 -52.85
C SER A 15 4.10 12.87 -51.86
N LYS A 16 5.28 13.31 -52.28
CA LYS A 16 6.44 13.48 -51.41
C LYS A 16 6.16 14.40 -50.23
N ARG A 17 5.42 15.49 -50.42
CA ARG A 17 5.03 16.37 -49.35
C ARG A 17 4.12 15.68 -48.33
N ARG A 18 3.10 14.94 -48.81
CA ARG A 18 2.21 14.14 -47.93
C ARG A 18 2.96 13.08 -47.15
N ASP A 19 3.89 12.37 -47.78
CA ASP A 19 4.70 11.36 -47.12
C ASP A 19 5.59 11.97 -46.02
N SER A 20 6.16 13.13 -46.29
CA SER A 20 6.94 13.88 -45.26
C SER A 20 6.08 14.36 -44.11
N GLU A 21 4.88 14.90 -44.37
CA GLU A 21 3.92 15.31 -43.34
C GLU A 21 3.44 14.11 -42.52
N LEU A 22 3.15 12.99 -43.15
CA LEU A 22 2.73 11.75 -42.48
C LEU A 22 3.85 11.20 -41.60
N SER A 23 5.07 11.16 -42.08
CA SER A 23 6.25 10.72 -41.35
C SER A 23 6.49 11.61 -40.11
N SER A 24 6.36 12.94 -40.29
CA SER A 24 6.48 13.90 -39.18
C SER A 24 5.38 13.70 -38.11
N ASN A 25 4.14 13.50 -38.56
CA ASN A 25 3.00 13.25 -37.68
C ASN A 25 3.14 11.91 -36.94
N LEU A 26 3.62 10.86 -37.60
CA LEU A 26 3.89 9.57 -36.99
C LEU A 26 4.99 9.67 -35.93
N THR A 27 6.06 10.39 -36.20
CA THR A 27 7.14 10.65 -35.24
C THR A 27 6.62 11.41 -34.00
N LYS A 28 5.79 12.42 -34.20
CA LYS A 28 5.15 13.17 -33.11
C LYS A 28 4.20 12.29 -32.29
N ALA A 29 3.41 11.45 -32.96
CA ALA A 29 2.50 10.51 -32.30
C ALA A 29 3.28 9.50 -31.45
N ASN A 30 4.33 8.90 -32.00
CA ASN A 30 5.18 7.96 -31.27
C ASN A 30 5.85 8.62 -30.04
N SER A 31 6.33 9.84 -30.18
CA SER A 31 6.91 10.60 -29.05
C SER A 31 5.86 10.83 -27.93
N LYS A 32 4.62 11.21 -28.32
CA LYS A 32 3.52 11.37 -27.34
C LYS A 32 3.18 10.06 -26.65
N ILE A 33 3.10 8.95 -27.40
CA ILE A 33 2.83 7.61 -26.84
C ILE A 33 3.93 7.23 -25.83
N THR A 34 5.19 7.43 -26.18
CA THR A 34 6.31 7.14 -25.27
C THR A 34 6.21 7.95 -23.99
N THR A 35 5.93 9.26 -24.07
CA THR A 35 5.76 10.13 -22.92
C THR A 35 4.57 9.69 -22.06
N THR A 36 3.44 9.36 -22.68
CA THR A 36 2.25 8.89 -21.97
C THR A 36 2.52 7.58 -21.24
N ASN A 37 3.17 6.61 -21.89
CA ASN A 37 3.54 5.34 -21.29
C ASN A 37 4.48 5.53 -20.08
N THR A 38 5.45 6.44 -20.19
CA THR A 38 6.35 6.78 -19.07
C THR A 38 5.58 7.38 -17.89
N ASN A 39 4.65 8.30 -18.16
CA ASN A 39 3.83 8.91 -17.13
C ASN A 39 2.88 7.89 -16.49
N LEU A 40 2.30 7.00 -17.27
CA LEU A 40 1.45 5.91 -16.76
C LEU A 40 2.24 4.98 -15.85
N ALA A 41 3.45 4.59 -16.23
CA ALA A 41 4.32 3.76 -15.40
C ALA A 41 4.63 4.43 -14.06
N LYS A 42 4.98 5.74 -14.07
CA LYS A 42 5.19 6.51 -12.84
C LYS A 42 3.95 6.57 -11.96
N THR A 43 2.78 6.83 -12.56
CA THR A 43 1.50 6.88 -11.84
C THR A 43 1.17 5.53 -11.21
N ASN A 44 1.35 4.44 -11.94
CA ASN A 44 1.13 3.10 -11.41
C ASN A 44 2.05 2.80 -10.22
N THR A 45 3.33 3.19 -10.29
CA THR A 45 4.26 3.05 -9.17
C THR A 45 3.78 3.82 -7.93
N VAL A 46 3.31 5.06 -8.11
CA VAL A 46 2.76 5.85 -7.01
C VAL A 46 1.52 5.19 -6.40
N LEU A 47 0.61 4.68 -7.23
CA LEU A 47 -0.60 3.99 -6.77
C LEU A 47 -0.26 2.72 -5.99
N GLU A 48 0.67 1.89 -6.50
CA GLU A 48 1.12 0.68 -5.80
C GLU A 48 1.77 1.01 -4.44
N ASN A 49 2.48 2.14 -4.35
CA ASN A 49 3.08 2.58 -3.10
C ASN A 49 2.06 3.14 -2.09
N ARG A 50 0.86 3.47 -2.53
CA ARG A 50 -0.23 3.99 -1.68
C ARG A 50 -1.25 2.94 -1.25
N LYS A 51 -1.12 1.70 -1.70
CA LYS A 51 -2.01 0.62 -1.28
C LYS A 51 -1.83 0.33 0.22
N PRO A 52 -2.93 0.23 0.97
CA PRO A 52 -2.87 -0.24 2.35
C PRO A 52 -2.34 -1.68 2.40
N ILE A 53 -1.58 -1.98 3.44
CA ILE A 53 -1.10 -3.33 3.74
C ILE A 53 -1.91 -3.83 4.93
N ILE A 54 -2.48 -5.02 4.82
CA ILE A 54 -3.26 -5.66 5.88
C ILE A 54 -2.49 -6.89 6.36
N VAL A 55 -2.32 -6.99 7.66
CA VAL A 55 -1.66 -8.11 8.31
C VAL A 55 -2.59 -8.65 9.40
N ASP A 56 -2.94 -9.91 9.28
CA ASP A 56 -3.75 -10.61 10.27
C ASP A 56 -2.91 -11.61 11.04
N SER A 57 -3.21 -11.78 12.31
CA SER A 57 -2.61 -12.80 13.16
C SER A 57 -3.63 -13.32 14.17
N THR A 58 -3.46 -14.59 14.54
CA THR A 58 -4.14 -15.18 15.68
C THR A 58 -3.10 -15.75 16.61
N ALA A 59 -3.17 -15.46 17.89
CA ALA A 59 -2.19 -15.91 18.87
C ALA A 59 -2.80 -16.06 20.26
N GLN A 60 -2.06 -16.72 21.12
CA GLN A 60 -2.27 -16.69 22.57
C GLN A 60 -1.14 -15.90 23.21
N GLY A 61 -1.49 -14.87 23.96
CA GLY A 61 -0.54 -14.11 24.75
C GLY A 61 0.16 -12.95 24.01
N THR A 62 0.83 -13.21 22.91
CA THR A 62 1.69 -12.20 22.27
C THR A 62 1.67 -12.29 20.75
N VAL A 63 1.61 -11.14 20.10
CA VAL A 63 1.87 -10.98 18.66
C VAL A 63 3.03 -10.02 18.48
N ASN A 64 4.00 -10.42 17.67
CA ASN A 64 5.13 -9.60 17.28
C ASN A 64 5.13 -9.41 15.76
N TRP A 65 5.04 -8.18 15.31
CA TRP A 65 5.20 -7.83 13.92
C TRP A 65 6.50 -7.07 13.71
N ASP A 66 7.40 -7.68 12.93
CA ASP A 66 8.56 -7.01 12.39
C ASP A 66 8.17 -6.40 11.03
N THR A 67 8.10 -5.08 10.97
CA THR A 67 7.67 -4.36 9.78
C THR A 67 8.65 -4.50 8.60
N ASN A 68 9.87 -5.00 8.83
CA ASN A 68 10.81 -5.36 7.76
C ASN A 68 10.22 -6.37 6.78
N ASN A 69 9.31 -7.23 7.26
CA ASN A 69 8.77 -8.34 6.47
C ASN A 69 7.70 -7.89 5.46
N PHE A 70 7.11 -6.70 5.62
CA PHE A 70 5.98 -6.30 4.79
C PHE A 70 5.91 -4.80 4.44
N LEU A 71 6.62 -3.89 5.14
CA LEU A 71 6.64 -2.47 4.80
C LEU A 71 7.74 -2.14 3.79
N LYS A 72 7.48 -1.13 2.96
CA LYS A 72 8.45 -0.62 1.98
C LYS A 72 9.40 0.39 2.64
N SER A 73 10.66 0.37 2.20
CA SER A 73 11.67 1.34 2.65
C SER A 73 11.35 2.76 2.16
N GLY A 74 11.67 3.75 2.98
CA GLY A 74 11.48 5.17 2.65
C GLY A 74 10.03 5.66 2.66
N VAL A 75 9.10 4.86 3.20
CA VAL A 75 7.67 5.21 3.33
C VAL A 75 7.30 5.21 4.80
N THR A 76 6.62 6.26 5.22
CA THR A 76 5.98 6.34 6.55
C THR A 76 4.54 5.84 6.43
N TYR A 77 4.11 5.04 7.39
CA TYR A 77 2.77 4.47 7.43
C TYR A 77 2.04 4.94 8.69
N ALA A 78 0.80 5.38 8.53
CA ALA A 78 -0.15 5.37 9.63
C ALA A 78 -0.64 3.94 9.81
N PHE A 79 -0.72 3.44 11.03
CA PHE A 79 -1.27 2.11 11.29
C PHE A 79 -2.43 2.14 12.27
N VAL A 80 -3.32 1.20 12.09
CA VAL A 80 -4.42 0.89 13.01
C VAL A 80 -4.34 -0.60 13.31
N VAL A 81 -4.23 -0.93 14.58
CA VAL A 81 -4.24 -2.32 15.06
C VAL A 81 -5.51 -2.54 15.86
N THR A 82 -6.35 -3.47 15.45
CA THR A 82 -7.52 -3.92 16.21
C THR A 82 -7.25 -5.32 16.76
N VAL A 83 -7.43 -5.45 18.04
CA VAL A 83 -7.26 -6.72 18.76
C VAL A 83 -8.58 -7.09 19.39
N SER A 84 -9.07 -8.28 19.08
CA SER A 84 -10.28 -8.84 19.68
C SER A 84 -9.95 -10.09 20.44
N SER A 85 -10.33 -10.15 21.69
CA SER A 85 -10.18 -11.33 22.53
C SER A 85 -11.50 -11.74 23.13
N ASN A 86 -11.65 -13.03 23.39
CA ASN A 86 -12.81 -13.58 24.03
C ASN A 86 -12.35 -14.44 25.20
N LEU A 87 -12.67 -14.03 26.42
CA LEU A 87 -12.44 -14.78 27.63
C LEU A 87 -13.72 -15.51 28.04
N ASN A 88 -13.64 -16.79 28.32
CA ASN A 88 -14.80 -17.59 28.72
C ASN A 88 -15.08 -17.53 30.26
N SER A 89 -14.74 -16.40 30.89
CA SER A 89 -14.96 -16.24 32.31
C SER A 89 -15.14 -14.77 32.70
N GLU A 90 -16.24 -14.47 33.35
CA GLU A 90 -16.54 -13.16 33.91
C GLU A 90 -15.67 -12.80 35.13
N ASN A 91 -14.99 -13.80 35.71
CA ASN A 91 -14.21 -13.64 36.94
C ASN A 91 -12.77 -13.17 36.71
N TYR A 92 -12.33 -13.08 35.47
CA TYR A 92 -10.96 -12.74 35.18
C TYR A 92 -10.85 -11.51 34.28
N LYS A 93 -10.13 -10.51 34.78
CA LYS A 93 -9.77 -9.34 34.00
C LYS A 93 -8.69 -9.69 33.01
N GLN A 94 -8.88 -9.31 31.77
CA GLN A 94 -7.86 -9.31 30.73
C GLN A 94 -7.40 -7.89 30.43
N GLU A 95 -6.16 -7.75 30.01
CA GLU A 95 -5.59 -6.50 29.57
C GLU A 95 -4.85 -6.74 28.25
N ILE A 96 -5.07 -5.86 27.28
CA ILE A 96 -4.38 -5.87 26.00
C ILE A 96 -3.58 -4.58 25.91
N SER A 97 -2.28 -4.70 25.69
CA SER A 97 -1.38 -3.57 25.46
C SER A 97 -0.71 -3.66 24.10
N CYS A 98 -0.38 -2.51 23.55
CA CYS A 98 0.38 -2.36 22.33
C CYS A 98 1.61 -1.51 22.58
N ALA A 99 2.75 -1.93 22.05
CA ALA A 99 3.99 -1.17 22.06
C ALA A 99 4.58 -1.06 20.67
N LEU A 100 5.17 0.07 20.37
CA LEU A 100 5.96 0.34 19.17
C LEU A 100 7.42 0.56 19.61
N ASN A 101 8.34 -0.29 19.10
CA ASN A 101 9.75 -0.24 19.49
C ASN A 101 9.97 -0.21 21.01
N SER A 102 9.21 -1.04 21.74
CA SER A 102 9.20 -1.10 23.20
C SER A 102 8.61 0.12 23.92
N VAL A 103 8.11 1.12 23.19
CA VAL A 103 7.38 2.25 23.79
C VAL A 103 5.90 1.89 23.88
N ASN A 104 5.35 1.92 25.06
CA ASN A 104 3.93 1.63 25.30
C ASN A 104 3.04 2.68 24.62
N MET A 105 2.12 2.22 23.77
CA MET A 105 1.15 3.06 23.07
C MET A 105 -0.20 3.11 23.79
N GLY A 106 -0.41 2.26 24.78
CA GLY A 106 -1.61 2.18 25.56
C GLY A 106 -1.97 0.76 25.96
N SER A 107 -2.88 0.65 26.90
CA SER A 107 -3.48 -0.61 27.30
C SER A 107 -4.98 -0.43 27.57
N ASN A 108 -5.74 -1.47 27.35
CA ASN A 108 -7.17 -1.56 27.68
C ASN A 108 -7.44 -2.85 28.42
N GLY A 109 -8.25 -2.76 29.47
CA GLY A 109 -8.60 -3.91 30.28
C GLY A 109 -10.10 -4.04 30.50
N ASN A 110 -10.60 -5.28 30.47
CA ASN A 110 -12.00 -5.59 30.79
C ASN A 110 -12.13 -7.03 31.26
N TYR A 111 -13.27 -7.32 31.86
CA TYR A 111 -13.72 -8.67 32.16
C TYR A 111 -14.44 -9.24 30.93
N TYR A 112 -14.32 -10.46 30.60
CA TYR A 112 -15.07 -11.20 29.58
C TYR A 112 -14.63 -10.95 28.12
N LYS A 113 -15.12 -9.94 27.42
CA LYS A 113 -14.79 -9.62 26.03
C LYS A 113 -14.06 -8.30 25.94
N LEU A 114 -13.00 -8.26 25.17
CA LEU A 114 -12.28 -7.02 24.94
C LEU A 114 -11.94 -6.86 23.47
N THR A 115 -12.30 -5.69 22.96
CA THR A 115 -11.79 -5.21 21.66
C THR A 115 -11.05 -3.91 21.91
N SER A 116 -9.81 -3.86 21.47
CA SER A 116 -8.95 -2.69 21.61
C SER A 116 -8.43 -2.25 20.27
N THR A 117 -8.32 -0.94 20.08
CA THR A 117 -7.75 -0.35 18.87
C THR A 117 -6.61 0.56 19.26
N PHE A 118 -5.47 0.35 18.60
CA PHE A 118 -4.27 1.16 18.77
C PHE A 118 -3.90 1.80 17.44
N MET A 119 -3.45 3.04 17.48
CA MET A 119 -3.11 3.80 16.26
C MET A 119 -1.77 4.50 16.46
N GLY A 120 -1.03 4.63 15.37
CA GLY A 120 0.26 5.32 15.39
C GLY A 120 0.86 5.48 14.01
N LYS A 121 2.12 5.85 13.98
CA LYS A 121 2.93 5.91 12.77
C LYS A 121 4.13 4.98 12.93
N CYS A 122 4.52 4.34 11.84
CA CYS A 122 5.69 3.48 11.80
C CYS A 122 6.35 3.53 10.42
N SER A 123 7.56 3.01 10.36
CA SER A 123 8.34 2.82 9.14
C SER A 123 8.86 1.38 9.08
N LYS A 124 9.43 1.01 7.95
CA LYS A 124 10.13 -0.27 7.84
C LYS A 124 11.26 -0.35 8.86
N GLY A 125 11.35 -1.47 9.58
CA GLY A 125 12.30 -1.69 10.67
C GLY A 125 11.70 -1.54 12.05
N ASP A 126 10.55 -0.89 12.18
CA ASP A 126 9.85 -0.80 13.46
C ASP A 126 9.25 -2.14 13.88
N LYS A 127 9.10 -2.33 15.18
CA LYS A 127 8.53 -3.54 15.78
C LYS A 127 7.26 -3.19 16.54
N ILE A 128 6.16 -3.84 16.16
CA ILE A 128 4.88 -3.71 16.86
C ILE A 128 4.68 -4.96 17.71
N HIS A 129 4.52 -4.74 18.98
CA HIS A 129 4.38 -5.79 19.98
C HIS A 129 3.03 -5.65 20.69
N ILE A 130 2.23 -6.70 20.62
CA ILE A 130 0.93 -6.76 21.27
C ILE A 130 0.99 -7.87 22.29
N THR A 131 0.71 -7.51 23.53
CA THR A 131 0.61 -8.48 24.63
C THR A 131 -0.81 -8.51 25.16
N SER A 132 -1.27 -9.71 25.45
CA SER A 132 -2.47 -9.91 26.20
C SER A 132 -2.11 -10.58 27.52
N PHE A 133 -2.51 -9.97 28.59
CA PHE A 133 -2.34 -10.48 29.96
C PHE A 133 -3.71 -10.76 30.56
N LYS A 134 -3.81 -11.81 31.35
CA LYS A 134 -4.99 -12.08 32.17
C LYS A 134 -4.60 -12.50 33.56
N ASN A 135 -5.46 -12.22 34.52
CA ASN A 135 -5.31 -12.65 35.88
C ASN A 135 -6.17 -13.93 36.12
N GLY A 136 -5.57 -15.10 35.92
CA GLY A 136 -6.22 -16.40 36.09
C GLY A 136 -6.96 -16.94 34.85
N GLY A 137 -7.49 -18.16 34.91
CA GLY A 137 -8.29 -18.79 33.85
C GLY A 137 -7.49 -19.31 32.62
N SER A 138 -8.15 -19.93 31.64
CA SER A 138 -7.52 -20.41 30.41
C SER A 138 -7.58 -19.32 29.31
N TRP A 139 -6.50 -19.20 28.54
CA TRP A 139 -6.44 -18.27 27.43
C TRP A 139 -7.39 -18.66 26.30
N THR A 140 -8.13 -17.69 25.80
CA THR A 140 -8.76 -17.81 24.49
C THR A 140 -7.89 -17.17 23.43
N LEU A 141 -7.98 -17.67 22.23
CA LEU A 141 -7.34 -17.09 21.06
C LEU A 141 -7.80 -15.63 20.92
N PHE A 142 -6.88 -14.75 20.65
CA PHE A 142 -7.22 -13.41 20.22
C PHE A 142 -6.82 -13.19 18.76
N ALA A 143 -7.71 -12.52 18.04
CA ALA A 143 -7.48 -12.15 16.66
C ALA A 143 -6.97 -10.71 16.60
N THR A 144 -5.94 -10.50 15.84
CA THR A 144 -5.36 -9.18 15.57
C THR A 144 -5.39 -8.89 14.08
N ARG A 145 -5.82 -7.68 13.76
CA ARG A 145 -5.71 -7.13 12.40
C ARG A 145 -4.99 -5.80 12.46
N ALA A 146 -3.96 -5.64 11.66
CA ALA A 146 -3.30 -4.38 11.43
C ALA A 146 -3.51 -3.90 10.00
N ILE A 147 -3.78 -2.62 9.84
CA ILE A 147 -3.88 -1.94 8.56
C ILE A 147 -2.83 -0.84 8.55
N PHE A 148 -1.94 -0.87 7.57
CA PHE A 148 -0.88 0.11 7.37
C PHE A 148 -1.20 0.94 6.12
N ILE A 149 -1.37 2.23 6.28
CA ILE A 149 -1.74 3.17 5.23
C ILE A 149 -0.53 4.07 4.96
N PRO A 150 0.05 4.05 3.75
CA PRO A 150 1.15 4.95 3.41
C PRO A 150 0.71 6.41 3.52
N VAL A 151 1.49 7.26 4.23
CA VAL A 151 1.16 8.67 4.46
C VAL A 151 2.23 9.64 3.94
N SER A 152 3.43 9.16 3.64
CA SER A 152 4.50 9.92 2.99
C SER A 152 5.50 8.97 2.33
#